data_5de0ca91f7295fce949db41f6f601f8e
#
_entry.id   5de0ca91f7295fce949db41f6f601f8e
#
_cell.length_a   1.000
_cell.length_b   1.000
_cell.length_c   1.000
_cell.angle_alpha   90.00
_cell.angle_beta   90.00
_cell.angle_gamma   90.00
#
_symmetry.space_group_name_H-M   'P 1'
#
loop_
_entity.id
_entity.type
_entity.pdbx_description
1 polymer ?
#
loop_
_entity_poly.entity_id
_entity_poly.type
_entity_poly.pdbx_seq_one_letter_code
_entity_poly.pdbx_strand_id
1 'polypeptide(L)'
;MPAASPHKTLADVLAYLKANPGKMTFASSGNGSSDHLTAELFWLQTGTSGVHVPYKGGGPVMQDLLGAQVESSFMNINTAMPQIKAGKLRPLVITSARRSTLLPEVPTLEESGVKEANVQSWQAVAGPPGLPADIKTRLRDAILAAVADPATAKRLADMGLE
;
A
#
# COMPACT_ATOMS: atom_id res chain seq x y z
N MET A 1 -4.26 0.22 9.48
CA MET A 1 -4.03 0.03 10.93
C MET A 1 -4.95 -1.05 11.48
N PRO A 2 -4.62 -1.75 12.59
CA PRO A 2 -5.57 -2.62 13.27
C PRO A 2 -6.87 -1.87 13.61
N ALA A 3 -8.02 -2.52 13.46
CA ALA A 3 -9.31 -1.88 13.74
C ALA A 3 -9.46 -1.46 15.22
N ALA A 4 -8.80 -2.20 16.12
CA ALA A 4 -8.75 -1.90 17.56
C ALA A 4 -7.81 -0.74 17.94
N SER A 5 -7.04 -0.19 16.98
CA SER A 5 -6.16 0.95 17.24
C SER A 5 -6.94 2.13 17.83
N PRO A 6 -6.37 2.85 18.81
CA PRO A 6 -6.97 4.08 19.33
C PRO A 6 -7.01 5.20 18.27
N HIS A 7 -6.11 5.15 17.28
CA HIS A 7 -6.05 6.12 16.18
C HIS A 7 -7.06 5.75 15.09
N LYS A 8 -8.14 6.52 14.99
CA LYS A 8 -9.26 6.24 14.09
C LYS A 8 -9.21 7.02 12.79
N THR A 9 -8.43 8.09 12.76
CA THR A 9 -8.27 9.00 11.62
C THR A 9 -6.80 9.27 11.35
N LEU A 10 -6.47 9.80 10.17
CA LEU A 10 -5.11 10.29 9.89
C LEU A 10 -4.72 11.44 10.83
N ALA A 11 -5.68 12.29 11.21
CA ALA A 11 -5.43 13.38 12.15
C ALA A 11 -4.96 12.85 13.52
N ASP A 12 -5.54 11.76 14.02
CA ASP A 12 -5.10 11.12 15.26
C ASP A 12 -3.67 10.60 15.14
N VAL A 13 -3.34 9.96 14.01
CA VAL A 13 -1.97 9.46 13.72
C VAL A 13 -0.98 10.62 13.70
N LEU A 14 -1.29 11.71 12.99
CA LEU A 14 -0.41 12.87 12.92
C LEU A 14 -0.23 13.54 14.28
N ALA A 15 -1.30 13.68 15.05
CA ALA A 15 -1.23 14.23 16.42
C ALA A 15 -0.32 13.36 17.32
N TYR A 16 -0.48 12.03 17.24
CA TYR A 16 0.36 11.11 17.98
C TYR A 16 1.82 11.19 17.57
N LEU A 17 2.13 11.16 16.27
CA LEU A 17 3.50 11.23 15.75
C LEU A 17 4.19 12.54 16.14
N LYS A 18 3.49 13.66 16.13
CA LYS A 18 4.03 14.96 16.57
C LYS A 18 4.33 14.98 18.07
N ALA A 19 3.47 14.38 18.88
CA ALA A 19 3.67 14.30 20.34
C ALA A 19 4.69 13.24 20.74
N ASN A 20 4.91 12.22 19.91
CA ASN A 20 5.74 11.05 20.21
C ASN A 20 6.65 10.71 19.01
N PRO A 21 7.63 11.56 18.65
CA PRO A 21 8.52 11.30 17.52
C PRO A 21 9.25 9.96 17.64
N GLY A 22 9.27 9.17 16.56
CA GLY A 22 9.96 7.88 16.52
C GLY A 22 9.39 6.80 17.43
N LYS A 23 8.10 6.87 17.79
CA LYS A 23 7.48 5.84 18.65
C LYS A 23 6.54 4.91 17.89
N MET A 24 5.74 5.42 16.94
CA MET A 24 4.79 4.59 16.18
C MET A 24 5.53 3.72 15.16
N THR A 25 5.17 2.45 15.11
CA THR A 25 5.73 1.47 14.18
C THR A 25 4.99 1.45 12.85
N PHE A 26 5.76 1.43 11.75
CA PHE A 26 5.28 1.30 10.37
C PHE A 26 5.92 0.08 9.72
N ALA A 27 5.14 -0.96 9.52
CA ALA A 27 5.59 -2.17 8.86
C ALA A 27 5.64 -2.01 7.34
N SER A 28 6.62 -2.63 6.70
CA SER A 28 6.71 -2.71 5.25
C SER A 28 7.04 -4.12 4.76
N SER A 29 6.74 -4.39 3.50
CA SER A 29 7.08 -5.66 2.83
C SER A 29 8.58 -5.82 2.54
N GLY A 30 9.40 -4.84 2.91
CA GLY A 30 10.87 -4.88 2.80
C GLY A 30 11.47 -3.50 2.57
N ASN A 31 12.79 -3.40 2.75
CA ASN A 31 13.53 -2.18 2.48
C ASN A 31 13.42 -1.78 1.00
N GLY A 32 13.06 -0.51 0.73
CA GLY A 32 12.87 0.01 -0.62
C GLY A 32 11.57 -0.41 -1.29
N SER A 33 10.69 -1.14 -0.61
CA SER A 33 9.34 -1.42 -1.10
C SER A 33 8.50 -0.14 -1.19
N SER A 34 7.40 -0.17 -1.95
CA SER A 34 6.46 0.94 -2.02
C SER A 34 5.94 1.35 -0.65
N ASP A 35 5.66 0.39 0.22
CA ASP A 35 5.19 0.61 1.59
C ASP A 35 6.21 1.41 2.42
N HIS A 36 7.50 1.03 2.33
CA HIS A 36 8.60 1.72 3.01
C HIS A 36 8.77 3.15 2.48
N LEU A 37 8.90 3.29 1.15
CA LEU A 37 9.10 4.60 0.53
C LEU A 37 7.92 5.54 0.79
N THR A 38 6.70 5.01 0.85
CA THR A 38 5.52 5.79 1.23
C THR A 38 5.60 6.29 2.67
N ALA A 39 6.05 5.44 3.60
CA ALA A 39 6.22 5.84 5.01
C ALA A 39 7.26 6.96 5.15
N GLU A 40 8.41 6.81 4.49
CA GLU A 40 9.48 7.82 4.49
C GLU A 40 8.99 9.16 3.89
N LEU A 41 8.31 9.11 2.75
CA LEU A 41 7.77 10.31 2.12
C LEU A 41 6.69 10.97 2.99
N PHE A 42 5.81 10.17 3.60
CA PHE A 42 4.78 10.66 4.52
C PHE A 42 5.42 11.40 5.72
N TRP A 43 6.45 10.83 6.33
CA TRP A 43 7.15 11.48 7.44
C TRP A 43 7.83 12.77 7.01
N LEU A 44 8.48 12.75 5.84
CA LEU A 44 9.12 13.95 5.27
C LEU A 44 8.11 15.07 5.05
N GLN A 45 6.98 14.78 4.42
CA GLN A 45 5.96 15.77 4.07
C GLN A 45 5.18 16.30 5.29
N THR A 46 5.10 15.51 6.35
CA THR A 46 4.38 15.89 7.57
C THR A 46 5.27 16.45 8.67
N GLY A 47 6.61 16.43 8.47
CA GLY A 47 7.58 16.81 9.50
C GLY A 47 7.50 15.92 10.75
N THR A 48 7.17 14.63 10.56
CA THR A 48 7.05 13.65 11.64
C THR A 48 8.07 12.53 11.48
N SER A 49 8.12 11.59 12.42
CA SER A 49 8.96 10.40 12.33
C SER A 49 8.31 9.20 13.00
N GLY A 50 8.55 8.01 12.47
CA GLY A 50 8.13 6.74 13.04
C GLY A 50 9.27 5.74 13.07
N VAL A 51 8.97 4.49 13.41
CA VAL A 51 9.91 3.36 13.39
C VAL A 51 9.55 2.46 12.21
N HIS A 52 10.44 2.35 11.24
CA HIS A 52 10.28 1.41 10.14
C HIS A 52 10.60 -0.03 10.59
N VAL A 53 9.68 -0.96 10.34
CA VAL A 53 9.83 -2.40 10.63
C VAL A 53 9.75 -3.18 9.31
N PRO A 54 10.89 -3.59 8.72
CA PRO A 54 10.90 -4.32 7.46
C PRO A 54 10.62 -5.81 7.65
N TYR A 55 9.77 -6.36 6.78
CA TYR A 55 9.46 -7.79 6.69
C TYR A 55 9.87 -8.38 5.34
N LYS A 56 9.77 -9.70 5.19
CA LYS A 56 10.00 -10.40 3.92
C LYS A 56 8.66 -10.62 3.19
N GLY A 57 8.04 -9.52 2.73
CA GLY A 57 6.78 -9.54 2.00
C GLY A 57 5.55 -9.16 2.85
N GLY A 58 4.40 -8.99 2.18
CA GLY A 58 3.17 -8.50 2.81
C GLY A 58 2.47 -9.50 3.73
N GLY A 59 2.72 -10.81 3.59
CA GLY A 59 2.11 -11.84 4.45
C GLY A 59 2.47 -11.69 5.92
N PRO A 60 3.76 -11.68 6.28
CA PRO A 60 4.22 -11.43 7.65
C PRO A 60 3.77 -10.06 8.19
N VAL A 61 3.78 -8.99 7.36
CA VAL A 61 3.23 -7.68 7.75
C VAL A 61 1.78 -7.81 8.19
N MET A 62 0.98 -8.54 7.41
CA MET A 62 -0.44 -8.74 7.72
C MET A 62 -0.65 -9.46 9.05
N GLN A 63 0.13 -10.51 9.31
CA GLN A 63 0.04 -11.26 10.56
C GLN A 63 0.31 -10.37 11.78
N ASP A 64 1.38 -9.58 11.73
CA ASP A 64 1.79 -8.72 12.82
C ASP A 64 0.89 -7.49 12.99
N LEU A 65 0.31 -6.97 11.92
CA LEU A 65 -0.76 -5.96 12.00
C LEU A 65 -2.00 -6.53 12.70
N LEU A 66 -2.45 -7.72 12.33
CA LEU A 66 -3.61 -8.36 12.96
C LEU A 66 -3.36 -8.75 14.41
N GLY A 67 -2.12 -9.11 14.73
CA GLY A 67 -1.65 -9.39 16.08
C GLY A 67 -1.29 -8.15 16.91
N ALA A 68 -1.48 -6.93 16.37
CA ALA A 68 -1.11 -5.65 16.99
C ALA A 68 0.37 -5.60 17.45
N GLN A 69 1.27 -6.36 16.79
CA GLN A 69 2.71 -6.30 17.03
C GLN A 69 3.32 -5.06 16.36
N VAL A 70 2.68 -4.54 15.32
CA VAL A 70 2.98 -3.26 14.67
C VAL A 70 1.71 -2.45 14.54
N GLU A 71 1.84 -1.12 14.54
CA GLU A 71 0.70 -0.21 14.65
C GLU A 71 0.13 0.19 13.29
N SER A 72 0.97 0.26 12.26
CA SER A 72 0.56 0.76 10.94
C SER A 72 1.36 0.16 9.79
N SER A 73 0.84 0.30 8.58
CA SER A 73 1.53 -0.01 7.33
C SER A 73 0.87 0.74 6.18
N PHE A 74 1.66 1.22 5.22
CA PHE A 74 1.19 1.60 3.91
C PHE A 74 1.19 0.35 3.03
N MET A 75 0.06 -0.33 2.96
CA MET A 75 -0.06 -1.63 2.32
C MET A 75 -0.87 -1.54 1.04
N ASN A 76 -0.54 -2.35 0.04
CA ASN A 76 -1.34 -2.46 -1.16
C ASN A 76 -2.78 -2.87 -0.85
N ILE A 77 -3.74 -2.20 -1.50
CA ILE A 77 -5.17 -2.36 -1.23
C ILE A 77 -5.63 -3.80 -1.44
N ASN A 78 -5.13 -4.48 -2.46
CA ASN A 78 -5.45 -5.88 -2.75
C ASN A 78 -5.08 -6.82 -1.59
N THR A 79 -3.96 -6.56 -0.92
CA THR A 79 -3.51 -7.33 0.24
C THR A 79 -4.36 -7.04 1.49
N ALA A 80 -4.74 -5.77 1.68
CA ALA A 80 -5.49 -5.32 2.86
C ALA A 80 -7.00 -5.62 2.78
N MET A 81 -7.58 -5.63 1.59
CA MET A 81 -9.03 -5.67 1.36
C MET A 81 -9.77 -6.79 2.08
N PRO A 82 -9.31 -8.06 2.09
CA PRO A 82 -10.01 -9.12 2.82
C PRO A 82 -10.16 -8.81 4.32
N GLN A 83 -9.14 -8.20 4.94
CA GLN A 83 -9.14 -7.87 6.36
C GLN A 83 -9.91 -6.58 6.66
N ILE A 84 -9.97 -5.66 5.70
CA ILE A 84 -10.82 -4.47 5.78
C ILE A 84 -12.30 -4.90 5.74
N LYS A 85 -12.68 -5.76 4.78
CA LYS A 85 -14.04 -6.31 4.68
C LYS A 85 -14.45 -7.13 5.91
N ALA A 86 -13.49 -7.81 6.53
CA ALA A 86 -13.71 -8.55 7.78
C ALA A 86 -13.74 -7.64 9.04
N GLY A 87 -13.57 -6.33 8.89
CA GLY A 87 -13.56 -5.38 10.00
C GLY A 87 -12.35 -5.49 10.93
N LYS A 88 -11.29 -6.18 10.50
CA LYS A 88 -10.08 -6.38 11.31
C LYS A 88 -9.02 -5.29 11.10
N LEU A 89 -9.02 -4.67 9.92
CA LEU A 89 -8.20 -3.51 9.60
C LEU A 89 -9.07 -2.29 9.28
N ARG A 90 -8.58 -1.12 9.66
CA ARG A 90 -9.15 0.18 9.32
C ARG A 90 -8.24 0.89 8.32
N PRO A 91 -8.72 1.14 7.08
CA PRO A 91 -8.04 2.04 6.17
C PRO A 91 -8.24 3.48 6.65
N LEU A 92 -7.19 4.29 6.63
CA LEU A 92 -7.25 5.69 7.04
C LEU A 92 -7.12 6.64 5.86
N VAL A 93 -6.28 6.28 4.89
CA VAL A 93 -6.01 7.08 3.70
C VAL A 93 -5.63 6.20 2.51
N ILE A 94 -5.82 6.75 1.32
CA ILE A 94 -5.33 6.23 0.04
C ILE A 94 -4.15 7.10 -0.42
N THR A 95 -3.11 6.47 -0.95
CA THR A 95 -1.87 7.16 -1.39
C THR A 95 -1.91 7.61 -2.85
N SER A 96 -2.89 7.19 -3.64
CA SER A 96 -3.08 7.65 -5.01
C SER A 96 -3.73 9.04 -5.06
N ALA A 97 -3.62 9.71 -6.22
CA ALA A 97 -4.19 11.03 -6.44
C ALA A 97 -5.72 11.09 -6.38
N ARG A 98 -6.38 9.93 -6.54
CA ARG A 98 -7.85 9.79 -6.44
C ARG A 98 -8.20 8.67 -5.48
N ARG A 99 -9.39 8.74 -4.88
CA ARG A 99 -9.91 7.67 -4.04
C ARG A 99 -10.07 6.38 -4.84
N SER A 100 -9.86 5.25 -4.19
CA SER A 100 -10.10 3.94 -4.80
C SER A 100 -11.59 3.69 -4.97
N THR A 101 -11.99 3.11 -6.09
CA THR A 101 -13.36 2.66 -6.33
C THR A 101 -13.80 1.56 -5.36
N LEU A 102 -12.84 0.84 -4.78
CA LEU A 102 -13.09 -0.20 -3.77
C LEU A 102 -13.31 0.34 -2.36
N LEU A 103 -12.87 1.58 -2.07
CA LEU A 103 -12.96 2.25 -0.77
C LEU A 103 -13.29 3.74 -0.98
N PRO A 104 -14.44 4.06 -1.57
CA PRO A 104 -14.79 5.44 -1.94
C PRO A 104 -14.94 6.37 -0.72
N GLU A 105 -15.20 5.81 0.45
CA GLU A 105 -15.30 6.54 1.72
C GLU A 105 -13.94 6.94 2.31
N VAL A 106 -12.84 6.31 1.87
CA VAL A 106 -11.50 6.56 2.41
C VAL A 106 -10.86 7.72 1.65
N PRO A 107 -10.49 8.81 2.33
CA PRO A 107 -9.90 9.98 1.69
C PRO A 107 -8.48 9.68 1.18
N THR A 108 -8.01 10.49 0.24
CA THR A 108 -6.59 10.48 -0.17
C THR A 108 -5.74 11.23 0.86
N LEU A 109 -4.41 11.04 0.80
CA LEU A 109 -3.45 11.83 1.58
C LEU A 109 -3.61 13.32 1.29
N GLU A 110 -3.80 13.69 0.01
CA GLU A 110 -3.96 15.08 -0.41
C GLU A 110 -5.26 15.70 0.13
N GLU A 111 -6.39 15.00 0.06
CA GLU A 111 -7.66 15.42 0.69
C GLU A 111 -7.53 15.58 2.21
N SER A 112 -6.62 14.82 2.82
CA SER A 112 -6.31 14.88 4.25
C SER A 112 -5.25 15.92 4.62
N GLY A 113 -4.81 16.75 3.65
CA GLY A 113 -3.87 17.85 3.86
C GLY A 113 -2.38 17.47 3.72
N VAL A 114 -2.05 16.23 3.37
CA VAL A 114 -0.67 15.78 3.13
C VAL A 114 -0.41 15.83 1.62
N LYS A 115 0.25 16.89 1.18
CA LYS A 115 0.56 17.11 -0.25
C LYS A 115 1.85 16.42 -0.66
N GLU A 116 2.02 16.20 -1.97
CA GLU A 116 3.24 15.64 -2.57
C GLU A 116 3.68 14.28 -2.00
N ALA A 117 2.72 13.52 -1.48
CA ALA A 117 2.93 12.18 -0.92
C ALA A 117 2.21 11.08 -1.73
N ASN A 118 1.94 11.36 -3.01
CA ASN A 118 1.31 10.38 -3.89
C ASN A 118 2.31 9.29 -4.27
N VAL A 119 2.06 8.08 -3.82
CA VAL A 119 2.83 6.89 -4.18
C VAL A 119 1.89 5.83 -4.69
N GLN A 120 2.23 5.28 -5.86
CA GLN A 120 1.52 4.14 -6.45
C GLN A 120 2.48 2.97 -6.57
N SER A 121 2.02 1.78 -6.23
CA SER A 121 2.74 0.55 -6.56
C SER A 121 2.47 0.16 -8.01
N TRP A 122 3.40 -0.55 -8.60
CA TRP A 122 3.29 -1.05 -9.96
C TRP A 122 3.65 -2.53 -10.00
N GLN A 123 3.15 -3.23 -11.00
CA GLN A 123 3.48 -4.63 -11.26
C GLN A 123 4.19 -4.75 -12.61
N ALA A 124 5.22 -5.55 -12.67
CA ALA A 124 5.96 -5.78 -13.91
C ALA A 124 6.34 -7.25 -14.05
N VAL A 125 6.50 -7.68 -15.31
CA VAL A 125 7.10 -8.96 -15.66
C VAL A 125 8.49 -8.69 -16.24
N ALA A 126 9.52 -9.25 -15.62
CA ALA A 126 10.90 -9.14 -16.08
C ALA A 126 11.40 -10.49 -16.56
N GLY A 127 12.24 -10.51 -17.61
CA GLY A 127 12.97 -11.67 -18.08
C GLY A 127 14.47 -11.55 -17.81
N PRO A 128 15.24 -12.64 -17.95
CA PRO A 128 16.68 -12.61 -17.80
C PRO A 128 17.34 -11.71 -18.87
N PRO A 129 18.52 -11.15 -18.58
CA PRO A 129 19.29 -10.42 -19.58
C PRO A 129 19.64 -11.34 -20.75
N GLY A 130 19.61 -10.80 -21.99
CA GLY A 130 19.90 -11.57 -23.20
C GLY A 130 18.75 -12.44 -23.72
N LEU A 131 17.53 -12.28 -23.20
CA LEU A 131 16.36 -12.97 -23.76
C LEU A 131 16.23 -12.65 -25.26
N PRO A 132 16.08 -13.69 -26.16
CA PRO A 132 15.90 -13.47 -27.60
C PRO A 132 14.73 -12.54 -27.90
N ALA A 133 14.88 -11.69 -28.92
CA ALA A 133 13.92 -10.63 -29.23
C ALA A 133 12.52 -11.18 -29.61
N ASP A 134 12.49 -12.30 -30.32
CA ASP A 134 11.27 -13.00 -30.72
C ASP A 134 10.52 -13.55 -29.47
N ILE A 135 11.25 -14.15 -28.53
CA ILE A 135 10.68 -14.64 -27.27
C ILE A 135 10.14 -13.46 -26.43
N LYS A 136 10.92 -12.37 -26.33
CA LYS A 136 10.47 -11.16 -25.63
C LYS A 136 9.17 -10.60 -26.24
N THR A 137 9.10 -10.56 -27.58
CA THR A 137 7.92 -10.07 -28.29
C THR A 137 6.72 -10.99 -28.03
N ARG A 138 6.88 -12.29 -28.17
CA ARG A 138 5.79 -13.26 -27.91
C ARG A 138 5.28 -13.20 -26.48
N LEU A 139 6.16 -13.09 -25.48
CA LEU A 139 5.77 -12.96 -24.08
C LEU A 139 5.01 -11.65 -23.84
N ARG A 140 5.54 -10.53 -24.33
CA ARG A 140 4.87 -9.23 -24.24
C ARG A 140 3.45 -9.28 -24.84
N ASP A 141 3.32 -9.79 -26.04
CA ASP A 141 2.04 -9.82 -26.75
C ASP A 141 1.03 -10.75 -26.07
N ALA A 142 1.48 -11.89 -25.55
CA ALA A 142 0.64 -12.79 -24.77
C ALA A 142 0.17 -12.15 -23.45
N ILE A 143 1.06 -11.43 -22.74
CA ILE A 143 0.70 -10.72 -21.50
C ILE A 143 -0.29 -9.59 -21.79
N LEU A 144 -0.03 -8.77 -22.83
CA LEU A 144 -0.93 -7.68 -23.20
C LEU A 144 -2.31 -8.22 -23.60
N ALA A 145 -2.38 -9.32 -24.37
CA ALA A 145 -3.63 -9.96 -24.73
C ALA A 145 -4.38 -10.48 -23.48
N ALA A 146 -3.67 -11.09 -22.55
CA ALA A 146 -4.26 -11.59 -21.30
C ALA A 146 -4.81 -10.43 -20.42
N VAL A 147 -4.10 -9.32 -20.32
CA VAL A 147 -4.56 -8.14 -19.56
C VAL A 147 -5.74 -7.44 -20.24
N ALA A 148 -5.79 -7.47 -21.58
CA ALA A 148 -6.88 -6.89 -22.36
C ALA A 148 -8.13 -7.77 -22.38
N ASP A 149 -8.05 -9.04 -21.98
CA ASP A 149 -9.22 -9.91 -21.87
C ASP A 149 -10.19 -9.38 -20.82
N PRO A 150 -11.50 -9.17 -21.14
CA PRO A 150 -12.45 -8.56 -20.22
C PRO A 150 -12.61 -9.30 -18.88
N ALA A 151 -12.54 -10.64 -18.88
CA ALA A 151 -12.67 -11.42 -17.66
C ALA A 151 -11.43 -11.24 -16.77
N THR A 152 -10.24 -11.21 -17.37
CA THR A 152 -8.97 -10.95 -16.68
C THR A 152 -8.91 -9.52 -16.15
N ALA A 153 -9.25 -8.53 -16.97
CA ALA A 153 -9.29 -7.12 -16.58
C ALA A 153 -10.23 -6.90 -15.38
N LYS A 154 -11.45 -7.49 -15.45
CA LYS A 154 -12.38 -7.45 -14.33
C LYS A 154 -11.80 -8.06 -13.07
N ARG A 155 -11.14 -9.21 -13.16
CA ARG A 155 -10.54 -9.88 -12.02
C ARG A 155 -9.40 -9.06 -11.41
N LEU A 156 -8.58 -8.40 -12.23
CA LEU A 156 -7.54 -7.49 -11.77
C LEU A 156 -8.13 -6.28 -11.04
N ALA A 157 -9.17 -5.66 -11.61
CA ALA A 157 -9.87 -4.55 -10.97
C ALA A 157 -10.51 -4.95 -9.62
N ASP A 158 -11.16 -6.12 -9.57
CA ASP A 158 -11.75 -6.66 -8.32
C ASP A 158 -10.67 -6.91 -7.23
N MET A 159 -9.42 -7.10 -7.63
CA MET A 159 -8.25 -7.20 -6.73
C MET A 159 -7.61 -5.85 -6.42
N GLY A 160 -8.09 -4.73 -6.98
CA GLY A 160 -7.53 -3.40 -6.76
C GLY A 160 -6.30 -3.08 -7.62
N LEU A 161 -6.15 -3.75 -8.76
CA LEU A 161 -5.15 -3.46 -9.78
C LEU A 161 -5.83 -2.71 -10.92
N GLU A 162 -5.50 -1.42 -11.08
CA GLU A 162 -6.03 -0.53 -12.11
C GLU A 162 -4.97 -0.22 -13.17
#